data_747f235256c881a9f973c1b5061bfab3
#
_entry.id   747f235256c881a9f973c1b5061bfab3
#
_cell.length_a   1.000
_cell.length_b   1.000
_cell.length_c   1.000
_cell.angle_alpha   90.00
_cell.angle_beta   90.00
_cell.angle_gamma   90.00
#
_symmetry.space_group_name_H-M   'P 1'
#
loop_
_entity.id
_entity.type
_entity.pdbx_description
1 polymer ?
#
loop_
_entity_poly.entity_id
_entity_poly.type
_entity_poly.pdbx_seq_one_letter_code
_entity_poly.pdbx_strand_id
1 'polypeptide(L)'
;MILCALLSFGYSNAQFRVIGYIHPHIDGKEAENIDFHKLTHLNIAFVNPDSAGQLQLPPGFDSLVEAAHRNKVIVLASIGGGSHNPYYAALLRDENRVAFVQKLIKLTSEHHLDGIDVDIENDNIDDNYVKLVTDLSYQLKPLQKLLTSAVATWNGERILDAALSKFDFINVMSYDETGPWRPEKPGPHASFEKAENDLKYWTVTRKISAKKINLGVPFYGYCFGTKYNASMPYKDIISNFPGAEEKDVITPDGGGAIYYNGLPTIKNKTKLALKKAGGIMIWELMQDSDNELSLLKGINDTIRSK
;
A
#
# COMPACT_ATOMS: atom_id res chain seq x y z
N MET A 1 40.40 -19.75 32.11
CA MET A 1 40.34 -18.54 31.25
C MET A 1 39.09 -18.68 30.39
N ILE A 2 38.00 -18.02 30.81
CA ILE A 2 36.72 -18.08 30.11
C ILE A 2 36.70 -16.90 29.15
N LEU A 3 36.68 -17.20 27.85
CA LEU A 3 36.62 -16.19 26.79
C LEU A 3 35.13 -15.74 26.64
N CYS A 4 34.80 -14.60 27.22
CA CYS A 4 33.50 -13.96 26.97
C CYS A 4 33.51 -13.37 25.55
N ALA A 5 32.81 -14.03 24.62
CA ALA A 5 32.50 -13.44 23.32
C ALA A 5 31.48 -12.33 23.50
N LEU A 6 31.90 -11.07 23.39
CA LEU A 6 31.03 -9.92 23.28
C LEU A 6 30.32 -9.97 21.92
N LEU A 7 29.06 -10.44 21.92
CA LEU A 7 28.17 -10.26 20.80
C LEU A 7 27.84 -8.75 20.69
N SER A 8 28.52 -8.05 19.81
CA SER A 8 28.13 -6.70 19.39
C SER A 8 26.80 -6.78 18.65
N PHE A 9 25.72 -6.41 19.33
CA PHE A 9 24.45 -6.09 18.67
C PHE A 9 24.69 -4.84 17.81
N GLY A 10 25.04 -5.06 16.54
CA GLY A 10 25.04 -4.00 15.56
C GLY A 10 23.62 -3.44 15.47
N TYR A 11 23.46 -2.14 15.70
CA TYR A 11 22.24 -1.42 15.36
C TYR A 11 22.05 -1.57 13.84
N SER A 12 21.24 -2.54 13.44
CA SER A 12 20.73 -2.59 12.06
C SER A 12 19.93 -1.32 11.85
N ASN A 13 20.46 -0.38 11.08
CA ASN A 13 19.64 0.68 10.54
C ASN A 13 18.49 0.00 9.80
N ALA A 14 17.26 0.18 10.28
CA ALA A 14 16.10 -0.41 9.64
C ALA A 14 16.10 0.01 8.17
N GLN A 15 16.14 -0.96 7.28
CA GLN A 15 16.17 -0.74 5.84
C GLN A 15 14.95 0.08 5.44
N PHE A 16 15.15 1.07 4.56
CA PHE A 16 14.05 1.84 3.97
C PHE A 16 13.15 0.91 3.16
N ARG A 17 11.86 0.89 3.46
CA ARG A 17 10.91 0.00 2.82
C ARG A 17 10.46 0.52 1.46
N VAL A 18 10.39 -0.36 0.48
CA VAL A 18 9.72 -0.16 -0.80
C VAL A 18 8.62 -1.21 -0.89
N ILE A 19 7.37 -0.80 -0.72
CA ILE A 19 6.22 -1.69 -0.61
C ILE A 19 5.38 -1.53 -1.87
N GLY A 20 5.20 -2.62 -2.61
CA GLY A 20 4.29 -2.64 -3.75
C GLY A 20 2.98 -3.33 -3.39
N TYR A 21 1.85 -2.71 -3.73
CA TYR A 21 0.58 -3.42 -3.80
C TYR A 21 0.42 -4.00 -5.20
N ILE A 22 -0.19 -5.17 -5.28
CA ILE A 22 -0.59 -5.78 -6.53
C ILE A 22 -2.04 -6.24 -6.42
N HIS A 23 -2.83 -5.92 -7.44
CA HIS A 23 -4.17 -6.44 -7.63
C HIS A 23 -4.13 -7.41 -8.82
N PRO A 24 -3.93 -8.74 -8.59
CA PRO A 24 -3.76 -9.71 -9.65
C PRO A 24 -5.00 -9.80 -10.55
N HIS A 25 -4.76 -9.89 -11.85
CA HIS A 25 -5.79 -10.09 -12.85
C HIS A 25 -6.09 -11.58 -13.09
N ILE A 26 -7.00 -11.86 -14.01
CA ILE A 26 -7.60 -13.18 -14.20
C ILE A 26 -6.59 -14.28 -14.61
N ASP A 27 -5.47 -13.93 -15.26
CA ASP A 27 -4.50 -14.91 -15.76
C ASP A 27 -3.34 -15.26 -14.81
N GLY A 28 -3.18 -14.48 -13.73
CA GLY A 28 -2.20 -14.78 -12.68
C GLY A 28 -0.74 -14.77 -13.11
N LYS A 29 -0.42 -14.13 -14.25
CA LYS A 29 0.94 -14.07 -14.80
C LYS A 29 1.74 -12.85 -14.38
N GLU A 30 1.19 -12.04 -13.53
CA GLU A 30 1.78 -10.76 -13.10
C GLU A 30 3.15 -10.93 -12.46
N ALA A 31 3.40 -12.08 -11.83
CA ALA A 31 4.71 -12.37 -11.24
C ALA A 31 5.88 -12.30 -12.25
N GLU A 32 5.60 -12.54 -13.55
CA GLU A 32 6.60 -12.50 -14.60
C GLU A 32 7.06 -11.07 -14.93
N ASN A 33 6.23 -10.07 -14.61
CA ASN A 33 6.44 -8.67 -14.98
C ASN A 33 6.90 -7.78 -13.79
N ILE A 34 7.00 -8.34 -12.58
CA ILE A 34 7.42 -7.59 -11.39
C ILE A 34 8.94 -7.67 -11.23
N ASP A 35 9.60 -6.50 -11.16
CA ASP A 35 11.00 -6.43 -10.75
C ASP A 35 11.11 -6.47 -9.20
N PHE A 36 11.05 -7.68 -8.66
CA PHE A 36 11.14 -7.92 -7.21
C PHE A 36 12.43 -7.38 -6.57
N HIS A 37 13.52 -7.21 -7.33
CA HIS A 37 14.76 -6.65 -6.81
C HIS A 37 14.63 -5.18 -6.39
N LYS A 38 13.56 -4.51 -6.81
CA LYS A 38 13.25 -3.12 -6.44
C LYS A 38 12.30 -3.02 -5.25
N LEU A 39 11.82 -4.15 -4.71
CA LEU A 39 10.87 -4.21 -3.61
C LEU A 39 11.51 -4.76 -2.33
N THR A 40 10.97 -4.38 -1.20
CA THR A 40 11.23 -5.03 0.10
C THR A 40 10.01 -5.82 0.58
N HIS A 41 8.81 -5.36 0.20
CA HIS A 41 7.54 -5.97 0.57
C HIS A 41 6.59 -5.98 -0.62
N LEU A 42 5.75 -7.01 -0.66
CA LEU A 42 4.64 -7.15 -1.59
C LEU A 42 3.35 -7.36 -0.81
N ASN A 43 2.35 -6.51 -1.02
CA ASN A 43 1.01 -6.68 -0.49
C ASN A 43 0.09 -7.18 -1.61
N ILE A 44 -0.43 -8.41 -1.47
CA ILE A 44 -1.35 -8.98 -2.47
C ILE A 44 -2.78 -8.56 -2.10
N ALA A 45 -3.39 -7.73 -2.92
CA ALA A 45 -4.69 -7.12 -2.72
C ALA A 45 -5.72 -7.69 -3.71
N PHE A 46 -6.90 -8.11 -3.32
CA PHE A 46 -7.34 -8.21 -1.94
C PHE A 46 -7.79 -9.63 -1.65
N VAL A 47 -7.45 -10.12 -0.47
CA VAL A 47 -7.93 -11.41 0.02
C VAL A 47 -9.16 -11.16 0.89
N ASN A 48 -10.29 -10.94 0.25
CA ASN A 48 -11.53 -10.56 0.92
C ASN A 48 -12.44 -11.75 1.21
N PRO A 49 -13.23 -11.70 2.30
CA PRO A 49 -14.20 -12.73 2.61
C PRO A 49 -15.41 -12.68 1.67
N ASP A 50 -16.02 -13.84 1.42
CA ASP A 50 -17.35 -13.98 0.87
C ASP A 50 -18.45 -13.94 1.97
N SER A 51 -19.70 -14.20 1.60
CA SER A 51 -20.85 -14.20 2.52
C SER A 51 -20.73 -15.24 3.65
N ALA A 52 -19.96 -16.32 3.44
CA ALA A 52 -19.68 -17.34 4.44
C ALA A 52 -18.39 -17.05 5.23
N GLY A 53 -17.77 -15.89 4.99
CA GLY A 53 -16.50 -15.50 5.59
C GLY A 53 -15.33 -16.37 5.10
N GLN A 54 -15.44 -17.01 3.92
CA GLN A 54 -14.32 -17.70 3.30
C GLN A 54 -13.47 -16.71 2.53
N LEU A 55 -12.15 -16.77 2.72
CA LEU A 55 -11.22 -15.87 2.06
C LEU A 55 -11.06 -16.25 0.59
N GLN A 56 -11.22 -15.27 -0.27
CA GLN A 56 -11.11 -15.45 -1.72
C GLN A 56 -9.69 -15.08 -2.15
N LEU A 57 -8.94 -16.06 -2.64
CA LEU A 57 -7.59 -15.82 -3.16
C LEU A 57 -7.66 -15.38 -4.61
N PRO A 58 -6.93 -14.32 -4.97
CA PRO A 58 -6.82 -13.93 -6.38
C PRO A 58 -6.03 -14.98 -7.19
N PRO A 59 -6.22 -15.02 -8.51
CA PRO A 59 -5.49 -15.93 -9.38
C PRO A 59 -3.96 -15.78 -9.23
N GLY A 60 -3.23 -16.89 -9.28
CA GLY A 60 -1.76 -16.86 -9.18
C GLY A 60 -1.19 -16.50 -7.81
N PHE A 61 -2.02 -16.48 -6.75
CA PHE A 61 -1.62 -16.07 -5.40
C PHE A 61 -0.34 -16.77 -4.92
N ASP A 62 -0.31 -18.10 -4.92
CA ASP A 62 0.85 -18.86 -4.46
C ASP A 62 2.08 -18.64 -5.35
N SER A 63 1.90 -18.51 -6.66
CA SER A 63 2.98 -18.21 -7.60
C SER A 63 3.63 -16.85 -7.31
N LEU A 64 2.82 -15.84 -6.93
CA LEU A 64 3.32 -14.53 -6.51
C LEU A 64 4.11 -14.62 -5.20
N VAL A 65 3.58 -15.36 -4.21
CA VAL A 65 4.26 -15.57 -2.92
C VAL A 65 5.63 -16.23 -3.14
N GLU A 66 5.66 -17.32 -3.91
CA GLU A 66 6.90 -18.03 -4.22
C GLU A 66 7.90 -17.16 -4.99
N ALA A 67 7.44 -16.41 -6.01
CA ALA A 67 8.30 -15.53 -6.78
C ALA A 67 8.91 -14.41 -5.92
N ALA A 68 8.11 -13.79 -5.06
CA ALA A 68 8.57 -12.77 -4.12
C ALA A 68 9.59 -13.35 -3.12
N HIS A 69 9.33 -14.50 -2.52
CA HIS A 69 10.23 -15.14 -1.57
C HIS A 69 11.56 -15.57 -2.20
N ARG A 70 11.56 -16.08 -3.45
CA ARG A 70 12.81 -16.36 -4.18
C ARG A 70 13.69 -15.11 -4.31
N ASN A 71 13.08 -13.93 -4.33
CA ASN A 71 13.76 -12.64 -4.39
C ASN A 71 13.93 -11.96 -3.01
N LYS A 72 13.66 -12.68 -1.91
CA LYS A 72 13.76 -12.18 -0.53
C LYS A 72 12.83 -11.00 -0.22
N VAL A 73 11.71 -10.91 -0.91
CA VAL A 73 10.64 -9.94 -0.67
C VAL A 73 9.67 -10.51 0.35
N ILE A 74 9.32 -9.73 1.35
CA ILE A 74 8.34 -10.04 2.39
C ILE A 74 6.93 -9.95 1.78
N VAL A 75 6.05 -10.92 2.04
CA VAL A 75 4.72 -10.98 1.42
C VAL A 75 3.60 -10.95 2.45
N LEU A 76 2.68 -10.01 2.28
CA LEU A 76 1.48 -9.91 3.10
C LEU A 76 0.22 -10.08 2.23
N ALA A 77 -0.81 -10.70 2.80
CA ALA A 77 -2.15 -10.60 2.23
C ALA A 77 -2.83 -9.33 2.75
N SER A 78 -3.34 -8.50 1.83
CA SER A 78 -4.12 -7.32 2.18
C SER A 78 -5.61 -7.66 2.15
N ILE A 79 -6.33 -7.25 3.20
CA ILE A 79 -7.77 -7.41 3.35
C ILE A 79 -8.46 -6.05 3.37
N GLY A 80 -9.61 -5.92 2.73
CA GLY A 80 -10.37 -4.66 2.68
C GLY A 80 -10.34 -4.02 1.29
N GLY A 81 -9.83 -2.81 1.22
CA GLY A 81 -9.82 -1.97 0.03
C GLY A 81 -10.97 -0.97 -0.04
N GLY A 82 -10.86 0.00 -0.94
CA GLY A 82 -11.85 1.09 -1.10
C GLY A 82 -13.23 0.65 -1.58
N SER A 83 -13.36 -0.55 -2.14
CA SER A 83 -14.65 -1.10 -2.52
C SER A 83 -15.42 -1.58 -1.30
N HIS A 84 -16.70 -1.18 -1.19
CA HIS A 84 -17.54 -1.63 -0.09
C HIS A 84 -17.73 -3.16 -0.12
N ASN A 85 -17.19 -3.85 0.89
CA ASN A 85 -17.47 -5.26 1.13
C ASN A 85 -18.48 -5.38 2.27
N PRO A 86 -19.73 -5.83 2.00
CA PRO A 86 -20.81 -5.81 2.97
C PRO A 86 -20.63 -6.81 4.12
N TYR A 87 -19.70 -7.75 3.99
CA TYR A 87 -19.56 -8.85 4.95
C TYR A 87 -18.72 -8.44 6.17
N TYR A 88 -17.85 -7.44 6.06
CA TYR A 88 -17.02 -6.99 7.19
C TYR A 88 -17.85 -6.55 8.39
N ALA A 89 -18.93 -5.81 8.19
CA ALA A 89 -19.78 -5.35 9.28
C ALA A 89 -20.31 -6.51 10.16
N ALA A 90 -20.56 -7.67 9.58
CA ALA A 90 -20.99 -8.87 10.32
C ALA A 90 -19.81 -9.66 10.88
N LEU A 91 -18.74 -9.82 10.09
CA LEU A 91 -17.58 -10.62 10.47
C LEU A 91 -16.75 -10.02 11.62
N LEU A 92 -16.79 -8.70 11.78
CA LEU A 92 -16.03 -8.01 12.83
C LEU A 92 -16.75 -7.98 14.18
N ARG A 93 -18.04 -8.38 14.27
CA ARG A 93 -18.77 -8.49 15.54
C ARG A 93 -18.20 -9.59 16.44
N ASP A 94 -18.41 -9.44 17.75
CA ASP A 94 -17.85 -10.33 18.76
C ASP A 94 -18.15 -11.80 18.49
N GLU A 95 -19.35 -12.13 18.01
CA GLU A 95 -19.79 -13.51 17.73
C GLU A 95 -19.07 -14.16 16.54
N ASN A 96 -18.53 -13.38 15.58
CA ASN A 96 -17.93 -13.90 14.35
C ASN A 96 -16.42 -13.64 14.26
N ARG A 97 -15.94 -12.59 14.93
CA ARG A 97 -14.57 -12.07 14.79
C ARG A 97 -13.50 -13.12 15.10
N VAL A 98 -13.68 -13.89 16.16
CA VAL A 98 -12.70 -14.91 16.56
C VAL A 98 -12.51 -15.94 15.43
N ALA A 99 -13.61 -16.43 14.85
CA ALA A 99 -13.56 -17.38 13.74
C ALA A 99 -12.93 -16.76 12.49
N PHE A 100 -13.23 -15.51 12.21
CA PHE A 100 -12.64 -14.77 11.07
C PHE A 100 -11.13 -14.56 11.25
N VAL A 101 -10.69 -14.15 12.42
CA VAL A 101 -9.25 -14.02 12.76
C VAL A 101 -8.54 -15.36 12.58
N GLN A 102 -9.12 -16.48 13.06
CA GLN A 102 -8.52 -17.81 12.87
C GLN A 102 -8.32 -18.16 11.39
N LYS A 103 -9.26 -17.79 10.51
CA LYS A 103 -9.10 -18.01 9.07
C LYS A 103 -7.92 -17.20 8.50
N LEU A 104 -7.75 -15.94 8.94
CA LEU A 104 -6.61 -15.10 8.52
C LEU A 104 -5.27 -15.66 9.02
N ILE A 105 -5.21 -16.16 10.26
CA ILE A 105 -4.00 -16.80 10.80
C ILE A 105 -3.69 -18.10 10.04
N LYS A 106 -4.70 -18.91 9.78
CA LYS A 106 -4.55 -20.14 8.97
C LYS A 106 -4.02 -19.83 7.58
N LEU A 107 -4.55 -18.79 6.93
CA LEU A 107 -4.06 -18.31 5.63
C LEU A 107 -2.55 -18.03 5.66
N THR A 108 -2.05 -17.34 6.70
CA THR A 108 -0.60 -17.02 6.77
C THR A 108 0.27 -18.27 6.84
N SER A 109 -0.22 -19.34 7.46
CA SER A 109 0.51 -20.59 7.60
C SER A 109 0.43 -21.45 6.34
N GLU A 110 -0.75 -21.55 5.74
CA GLU A 110 -1.01 -22.40 4.56
C GLU A 110 -0.31 -21.87 3.31
N HIS A 111 -0.25 -20.54 3.16
CA HIS A 111 0.35 -19.88 1.99
C HIS A 111 1.70 -19.22 2.30
N HIS A 112 2.33 -19.57 3.41
CA HIS A 112 3.65 -19.10 3.82
C HIS A 112 3.80 -17.57 3.86
N LEU A 113 2.72 -16.83 4.14
CA LEU A 113 2.76 -15.38 4.20
C LEU A 113 3.57 -14.87 5.40
N ASP A 114 4.14 -13.69 5.27
CA ASP A 114 4.90 -13.01 6.33
C ASP A 114 4.03 -12.13 7.22
N GLY A 115 2.75 -11.94 6.87
CA GLY A 115 1.82 -11.16 7.67
C GLY A 115 0.49 -10.87 6.98
N ILE A 116 -0.27 -10.01 7.65
CA ILE A 116 -1.55 -9.48 7.19
C ILE A 116 -1.46 -7.96 7.13
N ASP A 117 -1.95 -7.39 6.04
CA ASP A 117 -2.16 -5.97 5.88
C ASP A 117 -3.67 -5.67 5.96
N VAL A 118 -4.05 -4.66 6.76
CA VAL A 118 -5.46 -4.30 6.99
C VAL A 118 -5.73 -2.98 6.28
N ASP A 119 -6.47 -3.06 5.19
CA ASP A 119 -6.91 -1.91 4.38
C ASP A 119 -8.43 -1.73 4.49
N ILE A 120 -8.97 -1.89 5.68
CA ILE A 120 -10.41 -1.67 5.94
C ILE A 120 -10.67 -0.19 6.04
N GLU A 121 -11.60 0.28 5.21
CA GLU A 121 -11.90 1.70 5.05
C GLU A 121 -13.35 2.03 5.47
N ASN A 122 -13.68 3.32 5.45
CA ASN A 122 -15.03 3.85 5.62
C ASN A 122 -15.70 3.46 6.95
N ASP A 123 -16.97 3.03 6.90
CA ASP A 123 -17.81 2.82 8.07
C ASP A 123 -17.43 1.61 8.91
N ASN A 124 -16.61 0.72 8.39
CA ASN A 124 -16.10 -0.44 9.14
C ASN A 124 -14.95 -0.07 10.11
N ILE A 125 -14.50 1.19 10.13
CA ILE A 125 -13.56 1.69 11.15
C ILE A 125 -14.36 2.14 12.37
N ASP A 126 -14.65 1.20 13.24
CA ASP A 126 -15.42 1.36 14.48
C ASP A 126 -14.73 0.62 15.66
N ASP A 127 -15.43 0.41 16.76
CA ASP A 127 -14.92 -0.37 17.90
C ASP A 127 -14.58 -1.82 17.54
N ASN A 128 -15.29 -2.43 16.60
CA ASN A 128 -15.00 -3.79 16.16
C ASN A 128 -13.72 -3.86 15.34
N TYR A 129 -13.39 -2.82 14.59
CA TYR A 129 -12.08 -2.69 13.94
C TYR A 129 -10.94 -2.73 14.96
N VAL A 130 -11.05 -1.99 16.07
CA VAL A 130 -10.03 -2.01 17.14
C VAL A 130 -9.85 -3.41 17.73
N LYS A 131 -10.97 -4.11 17.94
CA LYS A 131 -10.96 -5.50 18.43
C LYS A 131 -10.32 -6.45 17.42
N LEU A 132 -10.66 -6.34 16.12
CA LEU A 132 -10.03 -7.12 15.05
C LEU A 132 -8.51 -6.95 15.07
N VAL A 133 -8.03 -5.70 15.03
CA VAL A 133 -6.60 -5.38 15.02
C VAL A 133 -5.90 -5.91 16.28
N THR A 134 -6.58 -5.83 17.43
CA THR A 134 -6.06 -6.37 18.70
C THR A 134 -5.91 -7.89 18.65
N ASP A 135 -6.95 -8.59 18.18
CA ASP A 135 -6.95 -10.06 18.08
C ASP A 135 -5.91 -10.55 17.05
N LEU A 136 -5.80 -9.88 15.88
CA LEU A 136 -4.76 -10.17 14.89
C LEU A 136 -3.36 -9.97 15.48
N SER A 137 -3.11 -8.85 16.13
CA SER A 137 -1.82 -8.58 16.75
C SER A 137 -1.44 -9.64 17.80
N TYR A 138 -2.41 -10.05 18.60
CA TYR A 138 -2.20 -11.09 19.62
C TYR A 138 -1.81 -12.44 19.00
N GLN A 139 -2.41 -12.80 17.88
CA GLN A 139 -2.16 -14.08 17.19
C GLN A 139 -0.90 -14.05 16.31
N LEU A 140 -0.64 -12.96 15.57
CA LEU A 140 0.48 -12.86 14.63
C LEU A 140 1.83 -12.66 15.32
N LYS A 141 1.86 -11.89 16.41
CA LYS A 141 3.11 -11.56 17.12
C LYS A 141 3.90 -12.77 17.62
N PRO A 142 3.30 -13.80 18.27
CA PRO A 142 4.02 -15.01 18.65
C PRO A 142 4.58 -15.80 17.47
N LEU A 143 3.95 -15.67 16.29
CA LEU A 143 4.38 -16.30 15.04
C LEU A 143 5.44 -15.48 14.29
N GLN A 144 5.86 -14.34 14.84
CA GLN A 144 6.79 -13.39 14.21
C GLN A 144 6.29 -12.90 12.83
N LYS A 145 4.95 -12.82 12.66
CA LYS A 145 4.29 -12.33 11.45
C LYS A 145 3.92 -10.86 11.61
N LEU A 146 4.04 -10.10 10.52
CA LEU A 146 3.73 -8.68 10.49
C LEU A 146 2.23 -8.42 10.52
N LEU A 147 1.85 -7.33 11.17
CA LEU A 147 0.54 -6.71 11.08
C LEU A 147 0.70 -5.28 10.63
N THR A 148 0.22 -4.95 9.45
CA THR A 148 0.31 -3.62 8.85
C THR A 148 -1.07 -3.07 8.50
N SER A 149 -1.16 -1.80 8.12
CA SER A 149 -2.42 -1.24 7.64
C SER A 149 -2.17 -0.16 6.59
N ALA A 150 -3.03 -0.12 5.56
CA ALA A 150 -3.22 1.08 4.77
C ALA A 150 -4.15 2.04 5.52
N VAL A 151 -3.83 3.33 5.50
CA VAL A 151 -4.57 4.36 6.24
C VAL A 151 -4.65 5.64 5.43
N ALA A 152 -5.78 6.34 5.53
CA ALA A 152 -5.97 7.64 4.89
C ALA A 152 -6.07 8.76 5.93
N THR A 153 -5.57 9.95 5.59
CA THR A 153 -5.62 11.11 6.50
C THR A 153 -7.04 11.64 6.67
N TRP A 154 -7.89 11.55 5.63
CA TRP A 154 -9.25 12.09 5.66
C TRP A 154 -10.17 11.40 6.69
N ASN A 155 -9.90 10.15 7.03
CA ASN A 155 -10.63 9.39 8.05
C ASN A 155 -9.73 8.95 9.22
N GLY A 156 -8.52 9.48 9.29
CA GLY A 156 -7.50 9.08 10.24
C GLY A 156 -7.91 9.23 11.70
N GLU A 157 -8.82 10.17 12.01
CA GLU A 157 -9.35 10.36 13.37
C GLU A 157 -10.20 9.18 13.85
N ARG A 158 -10.81 8.42 12.94
CA ARG A 158 -11.61 7.23 13.26
C ARG A 158 -10.74 6.06 13.73
N ILE A 159 -9.47 6.01 13.31
CA ILE A 159 -8.54 4.94 13.70
C ILE A 159 -7.98 5.27 15.09
N LEU A 160 -8.47 4.59 16.10
CA LEU A 160 -8.05 4.85 17.49
C LEU A 160 -6.57 4.47 17.71
N ASP A 161 -5.91 5.19 18.63
CA ASP A 161 -4.51 4.96 18.99
C ASP A 161 -4.26 3.53 19.50
N ALA A 162 -5.28 2.93 20.09
CA ALA A 162 -5.27 1.53 20.52
C ALA A 162 -5.00 0.57 19.34
N ALA A 163 -5.60 0.82 18.18
CA ALA A 163 -5.33 0.04 16.95
C ALA A 163 -3.98 0.44 16.33
N LEU A 164 -3.71 1.75 16.18
CA LEU A 164 -2.46 2.24 15.59
C LEU A 164 -1.21 1.71 16.29
N SER A 165 -1.26 1.55 17.62
CA SER A 165 -0.14 1.03 18.41
C SER A 165 0.21 -0.43 18.11
N LYS A 166 -0.71 -1.21 17.54
CA LYS A 166 -0.55 -2.63 17.25
C LYS A 166 0.16 -2.89 15.93
N PHE A 167 0.09 -1.96 14.98
CA PHE A 167 0.73 -2.13 13.67
C PHE A 167 2.25 -2.00 13.76
N ASP A 168 2.95 -2.85 13.03
CA ASP A 168 4.40 -2.78 12.85
C ASP A 168 4.77 -1.53 12.05
N PHE A 169 4.00 -1.22 11.02
CA PHE A 169 4.04 0.03 10.26
C PHE A 169 2.71 0.28 9.55
N ILE A 170 2.52 1.51 9.08
CA ILE A 170 1.34 1.95 8.32
C ILE A 170 1.75 2.47 6.95
N ASN A 171 0.89 2.22 5.97
CA ASN A 171 0.98 2.67 4.58
C ASN A 171 0.01 3.84 4.39
N VAL A 172 0.52 5.06 4.35
CA VAL A 172 -0.32 6.25 4.25
C VAL A 172 -0.73 6.47 2.80
N MET A 173 -2.02 6.30 2.50
CA MET A 173 -2.61 6.54 1.17
C MET A 173 -2.63 8.05 0.88
N SER A 174 -1.49 8.59 0.44
CA SER A 174 -1.31 10.02 0.15
C SER A 174 -1.70 10.35 -1.29
N TYR A 175 -2.91 9.93 -1.66
CA TYR A 175 -3.55 10.12 -2.96
C TYR A 175 -5.08 10.19 -2.78
N ASP A 176 -5.83 10.26 -3.86
CA ASP A 176 -7.30 10.29 -3.90
C ASP A 176 -7.92 11.48 -3.14
N GLU A 177 -7.25 12.63 -3.14
CA GLU A 177 -7.79 13.86 -2.55
C GLU A 177 -9.01 14.37 -3.34
N THR A 178 -9.02 14.15 -4.64
CA THR A 178 -10.13 14.35 -5.56
C THR A 178 -10.13 13.27 -6.63
N GLY A 179 -11.23 13.10 -7.33
CA GLY A 179 -11.36 12.09 -8.36
C GLY A 179 -12.68 12.20 -9.11
N PRO A 180 -13.02 11.25 -9.98
CA PRO A 180 -14.24 11.27 -10.80
C PRO A 180 -15.56 11.37 -10.01
N TRP A 181 -15.52 11.01 -8.73
CA TRP A 181 -16.65 11.19 -7.79
C TRP A 181 -16.87 12.65 -7.36
N ARG A 182 -15.98 13.55 -7.75
CA ARG A 182 -16.04 15.01 -7.53
C ARG A 182 -15.80 15.75 -8.84
N PRO A 183 -16.64 15.56 -9.86
CA PRO A 183 -16.43 16.12 -11.20
C PRO A 183 -16.41 17.65 -11.21
N GLU A 184 -17.01 18.28 -10.19
CA GLU A 184 -17.02 19.73 -9.98
C GLU A 184 -15.69 20.27 -9.42
N LYS A 185 -14.80 19.38 -8.95
CA LYS A 185 -13.50 19.74 -8.37
C LYS A 185 -12.35 19.00 -9.07
N PRO A 186 -12.10 19.28 -10.37
CA PRO A 186 -10.95 18.71 -11.06
C PRO A 186 -9.66 19.25 -10.46
N GLY A 187 -8.65 18.39 -10.32
CA GLY A 187 -7.37 18.77 -9.74
C GLY A 187 -6.45 17.59 -9.46
N PRO A 188 -5.22 17.88 -8.98
CA PRO A 188 -4.27 16.84 -8.61
C PRO A 188 -4.79 16.06 -7.40
N HIS A 189 -4.95 14.74 -7.57
CA HIS A 189 -5.39 13.85 -6.50
C HIS A 189 -4.27 13.44 -5.54
N ALA A 190 -3.03 13.67 -5.93
CA ALA A 190 -1.85 13.25 -5.19
C ALA A 190 -0.71 14.27 -5.35
N SER A 191 -0.94 15.52 -4.89
CA SER A 191 0.07 16.60 -4.96
C SER A 191 1.26 16.34 -4.04
N PHE A 192 2.38 17.03 -4.25
CA PHE A 192 3.53 17.01 -3.34
C PHE A 192 3.16 17.62 -1.99
N GLU A 193 2.38 18.69 -1.98
CA GLU A 193 1.89 19.34 -0.77
C GLU A 193 1.02 18.40 0.07
N LYS A 194 0.13 17.61 -0.57
CA LYS A 194 -0.63 16.57 0.12
C LYS A 194 0.31 15.59 0.83
N ALA A 195 1.36 15.12 0.17
CA ALA A 195 2.33 14.21 0.77
C ALA A 195 3.02 14.80 2.00
N GLU A 196 3.39 16.08 1.99
CA GLU A 196 3.95 16.78 3.15
C GLU A 196 2.95 16.90 4.30
N ASN A 197 1.71 17.28 3.99
CA ASN A 197 0.64 17.46 4.97
C ASN A 197 0.25 16.11 5.62
N ASP A 198 0.14 15.05 4.84
CA ASP A 198 -0.17 13.71 5.36
C ASP A 198 0.94 13.20 6.29
N LEU A 199 2.20 13.30 5.89
CA LEU A 199 3.32 12.93 6.77
C LEU A 199 3.33 13.77 8.06
N LYS A 200 3.04 15.07 7.98
CA LYS A 200 2.92 15.93 9.15
C LYS A 200 1.77 15.50 10.05
N TYR A 201 0.60 15.17 9.49
CA TYR A 201 -0.54 14.69 10.26
C TYR A 201 -0.18 13.43 11.04
N TRP A 202 0.35 12.42 10.38
CA TRP A 202 0.64 11.14 11.04
C TRP A 202 1.81 11.23 12.03
N THR A 203 2.85 12.05 11.74
CA THR A 203 4.02 12.17 12.64
C THR A 203 3.78 13.14 13.79
N VAL A 204 3.12 14.27 13.55
CA VAL A 204 2.97 15.35 14.55
C VAL A 204 1.64 15.26 15.28
N THR A 205 0.52 15.16 14.54
CA THR A 205 -0.81 15.13 15.15
C THR A 205 -1.09 13.77 15.78
N ARG A 206 -0.87 12.68 15.02
CA ARG A 206 -1.09 11.31 15.52
C ARG A 206 0.13 10.73 16.26
N LYS A 207 1.26 11.42 16.27
CA LYS A 207 2.51 11.05 17.00
C LYS A 207 3.04 9.66 16.67
N ILE A 208 2.81 9.20 15.43
CA ILE A 208 3.36 7.94 14.94
C ILE A 208 4.84 8.17 14.60
N SER A 209 5.70 7.27 15.03
CA SER A 209 7.12 7.33 14.67
C SER A 209 7.30 7.31 13.16
N ALA A 210 8.09 8.25 12.63
CA ALA A 210 8.40 8.32 11.19
C ALA A 210 8.89 6.97 10.63
N LYS A 211 9.64 6.20 11.42
CA LYS A 211 10.10 4.85 11.04
C LYS A 211 8.97 3.84 10.80
N LYS A 212 7.78 4.08 11.34
CA LYS A 212 6.58 3.25 11.16
C LYS A 212 5.68 3.73 10.02
N ILE A 213 6.03 4.78 9.29
CA ILE A 213 5.21 5.36 8.24
C ILE A 213 5.84 5.09 6.88
N ASN A 214 5.05 4.65 5.91
CA ASN A 214 5.42 4.59 4.50
C ASN A 214 4.55 5.57 3.73
N LEU A 215 5.17 6.43 2.91
CA LEU A 215 4.46 7.40 2.09
C LEU A 215 3.89 6.71 0.85
N GLY A 216 2.59 6.73 0.69
CA GLY A 216 1.89 6.19 -0.47
C GLY A 216 2.00 7.08 -1.70
N VAL A 217 2.22 6.46 -2.86
CA VAL A 217 2.23 7.11 -4.16
C VAL A 217 1.40 6.33 -5.17
N PRO A 218 0.62 7.03 -6.04
CA PRO A 218 -0.18 6.36 -7.05
C PRO A 218 0.62 6.14 -8.33
N PHE A 219 0.39 5.00 -8.99
CA PHE A 219 0.88 4.73 -10.34
C PHE A 219 -0.23 4.86 -11.39
N TYR A 220 -1.17 5.77 -11.14
CA TYR A 220 -2.32 6.09 -11.99
C TYR A 220 -2.67 7.57 -11.93
N GLY A 221 -3.55 7.97 -12.82
CA GLY A 221 -4.14 9.29 -12.82
C GLY A 221 -5.66 9.26 -12.96
N TYR A 222 -6.30 10.38 -12.66
CA TYR A 222 -7.72 10.60 -12.85
C TYR A 222 -8.00 11.55 -14.01
N CYS A 223 -9.03 11.19 -14.79
CA CYS A 223 -9.48 11.90 -15.98
C CYS A 223 -10.73 12.73 -15.68
N PHE A 224 -10.70 14.01 -16.00
CA PHE A 224 -11.82 14.94 -15.82
C PHE A 224 -12.21 15.57 -17.16
N GLY A 225 -13.48 15.44 -17.56
CA GLY A 225 -13.99 16.07 -18.78
C GLY A 225 -13.31 15.58 -20.07
N THR A 226 -12.71 14.42 -20.07
CA THR A 226 -12.05 13.80 -21.21
C THR A 226 -12.90 12.69 -21.82
N LYS A 227 -12.50 12.20 -23.02
CA LYS A 227 -13.08 11.00 -23.64
C LYS A 227 -12.56 9.67 -23.05
N TYR A 228 -11.58 9.73 -22.17
CA TYR A 228 -10.97 8.55 -21.54
C TYR A 228 -11.75 8.07 -20.32
N ASN A 229 -11.46 6.85 -19.87
CA ASN A 229 -12.03 6.30 -18.64
C ASN A 229 -11.72 7.19 -17.42
N ALA A 230 -12.51 7.03 -16.38
CA ALA A 230 -12.41 7.83 -15.16
C ALA A 230 -11.02 7.80 -14.52
N SER A 231 -10.30 6.67 -14.63
CA SER A 231 -8.89 6.53 -14.24
C SER A 231 -8.07 5.92 -15.38
N MET A 232 -6.77 6.19 -15.38
CA MET A 232 -5.83 5.69 -16.38
C MET A 232 -4.51 5.28 -15.72
N PRO A 233 -4.03 4.04 -15.93
CA PRO A 233 -2.70 3.60 -15.49
C PRO A 233 -1.59 4.52 -16.00
N TYR A 234 -0.55 4.73 -15.22
CA TYR A 234 0.60 5.55 -15.62
C TYR A 234 1.21 5.08 -16.95
N LYS A 235 1.39 3.77 -17.15
CA LYS A 235 1.89 3.21 -18.41
C LYS A 235 1.07 3.63 -19.62
N ASP A 236 -0.25 3.72 -19.46
CA ASP A 236 -1.14 4.11 -20.55
C ASP A 236 -1.08 5.63 -20.79
N ILE A 237 -0.90 6.43 -19.73
CA ILE A 237 -0.72 7.89 -19.85
C ILE A 237 0.52 8.18 -20.69
N ILE A 238 1.69 7.62 -20.36
CA ILE A 238 2.92 7.90 -21.06
C ILE A 238 2.94 7.30 -22.48
N SER A 239 2.24 6.18 -22.71
CA SER A 239 2.09 5.58 -24.03
C SER A 239 1.21 6.44 -24.96
N ASN A 240 0.14 7.03 -24.42
CA ASN A 240 -0.78 7.87 -25.22
C ASN A 240 -0.26 9.31 -25.41
N PHE A 241 0.58 9.79 -24.50
CA PHE A 241 1.03 11.19 -24.47
C PHE A 241 2.54 11.27 -24.30
N PRO A 242 3.32 11.25 -25.40
CA PRO A 242 4.79 11.39 -25.33
C PRO A 242 5.24 12.64 -24.56
N GLY A 243 6.19 12.47 -23.64
CA GLY A 243 6.65 13.54 -22.74
C GLY A 243 5.78 13.73 -21.49
N ALA A 244 4.77 12.87 -21.28
CA ALA A 244 3.94 12.91 -20.09
C ALA A 244 4.70 12.47 -18.82
N GLU A 245 5.74 11.65 -18.97
CA GLU A 245 6.59 11.22 -17.85
C GLU A 245 7.23 12.37 -17.07
N GLU A 246 7.39 13.54 -17.67
CA GLU A 246 7.96 14.74 -17.06
C GLU A 246 6.91 15.71 -16.47
N LYS A 247 5.62 15.32 -16.50
CA LYS A 247 4.49 16.19 -16.11
C LYS A 247 3.61 15.50 -15.06
N ASP A 248 2.76 16.30 -14.40
CA ASP A 248 1.73 15.83 -13.46
C ASP A 248 0.31 16.06 -13.99
N VAL A 249 0.20 16.67 -15.16
CA VAL A 249 -1.08 16.94 -15.81
C VAL A 249 -0.93 16.94 -17.34
N ILE A 250 -1.91 16.35 -18.01
CA ILE A 250 -2.07 16.38 -19.46
C ILE A 250 -3.45 16.96 -19.78
N THR A 251 -3.50 17.82 -20.81
CA THR A 251 -4.73 18.27 -21.44
C THR A 251 -4.83 17.56 -22.80
N PRO A 252 -5.66 16.50 -22.92
CA PRO A 252 -5.81 15.78 -24.19
C PRO A 252 -6.49 16.62 -25.26
N ASP A 253 -6.30 16.23 -26.53
CA ASP A 253 -7.10 16.73 -27.64
C ASP A 253 -8.59 16.42 -27.38
N GLY A 254 -9.44 17.43 -27.49
CA GLY A 254 -10.87 17.33 -27.16
C GLY A 254 -11.22 17.87 -25.77
N GLY A 255 -10.23 18.32 -25.00
CA GLY A 255 -10.42 19.02 -23.71
C GLY A 255 -10.38 18.11 -22.50
N GLY A 256 -10.62 18.71 -21.33
CA GLY A 256 -10.49 18.06 -20.04
C GLY A 256 -9.03 18.01 -19.56
N ALA A 257 -8.80 17.24 -18.49
CA ALA A 257 -7.47 17.07 -17.93
C ALA A 257 -7.29 15.67 -17.33
N ILE A 258 -6.06 15.17 -17.36
CA ILE A 258 -5.62 13.94 -16.67
C ILE A 258 -4.58 14.37 -15.64
N TYR A 259 -4.88 14.17 -14.35
CA TYR A 259 -3.98 14.46 -13.23
C TYR A 259 -3.38 13.17 -12.70
N TYR A 260 -2.06 13.13 -12.56
CA TYR A 260 -1.27 11.98 -12.11
C TYR A 260 0.04 12.46 -11.47
N ASN A 261 0.99 11.56 -11.21
CA ASN A 261 2.36 11.94 -10.84
C ASN A 261 3.35 11.42 -11.88
N GLY A 262 4.12 12.34 -12.50
CA GLY A 262 5.24 11.97 -13.34
C GLY A 262 6.52 11.70 -12.57
N LEU A 263 7.58 11.31 -13.28
CA LEU A 263 8.89 10.97 -12.70
C LEU A 263 9.47 12.05 -11.76
N PRO A 264 9.43 13.36 -12.10
CA PRO A 264 9.97 14.38 -11.20
C PRO A 264 9.26 14.40 -9.85
N THR A 265 7.93 14.32 -9.82
CA THR A 265 7.13 14.34 -8.60
C THR A 265 7.32 13.06 -7.79
N ILE A 266 7.35 11.89 -8.41
CA ILE A 266 7.64 10.63 -7.73
C ILE A 266 9.05 10.63 -7.10
N LYS A 267 10.07 11.11 -7.81
CA LYS A 267 11.43 11.26 -7.27
C LYS A 267 11.48 12.23 -6.08
N ASN A 268 10.75 13.36 -6.15
CA ASN A 268 10.67 14.32 -5.05
C ASN A 268 9.94 13.73 -3.83
N LYS A 269 8.83 13.01 -4.03
CA LYS A 269 8.14 12.28 -2.95
C LYS A 269 9.03 11.19 -2.34
N THR A 270 9.83 10.51 -3.14
CA THR A 270 10.83 9.54 -2.64
C THR A 270 11.88 10.22 -1.75
N LYS A 271 12.43 11.37 -2.17
CA LYS A 271 13.35 12.16 -1.34
C LYS A 271 12.70 12.63 -0.03
N LEU A 272 11.41 13.02 -0.09
CA LEU A 272 10.64 13.38 1.10
C LEU A 272 10.48 12.19 2.05
N ALA A 273 10.12 11.02 1.53
CA ALA A 273 9.98 9.79 2.31
C ALA A 273 11.31 9.36 2.94
N LEU A 274 12.42 9.42 2.20
CA LEU A 274 13.77 9.15 2.73
C LEU A 274 14.16 10.05 3.90
N LYS A 275 13.62 11.28 3.94
CA LYS A 275 13.90 12.27 4.99
C LYS A 275 12.94 12.16 6.17
N LYS A 276 11.66 11.85 5.94
CA LYS A 276 10.57 12.02 6.91
C LYS A 276 9.74 10.76 7.18
N ALA A 277 10.08 9.61 6.56
CA ALA A 277 9.34 8.35 6.71
C ALA A 277 10.28 7.14 6.80
N GLY A 278 9.73 5.96 7.03
CA GLY A 278 10.47 4.70 7.06
C GLY A 278 10.42 3.95 5.74
N GLY A 279 9.63 4.44 4.76
CA GLY A 279 9.50 3.80 3.47
C GLY A 279 8.58 4.57 2.51
N ILE A 280 8.41 3.96 1.34
CA ILE A 280 7.45 4.37 0.31
C ILE A 280 6.54 3.19 -0.03
N MET A 281 5.27 3.45 -0.31
CA MET A 281 4.28 2.47 -0.71
C MET A 281 3.67 2.86 -2.05
N ILE A 282 3.34 1.88 -2.86
CA ILE A 282 2.92 2.05 -4.25
C ILE A 282 1.54 1.42 -4.47
N TRP A 283 0.58 2.18 -4.94
CA TRP A 283 -0.70 1.70 -5.45
C TRP A 283 -0.78 1.97 -6.95
N GLU A 284 -0.75 0.99 -7.88
CA GLU A 284 -0.33 -0.37 -7.66
C GLU A 284 0.65 -0.77 -8.80
N LEU A 285 1.42 -1.81 -8.60
CA LEU A 285 2.58 -2.16 -9.44
C LEU A 285 2.25 -2.40 -10.92
N MET A 286 1.08 -3.00 -11.23
CA MET A 286 0.70 -3.35 -12.61
C MET A 286 0.32 -2.14 -13.47
N GLN A 287 0.25 -0.96 -12.85
CA GLN A 287 -0.02 0.30 -13.55
C GLN A 287 1.25 1.05 -13.95
N ASP A 288 2.42 0.53 -13.57
CA ASP A 288 3.71 1.08 -13.98
C ASP A 288 4.09 0.69 -15.42
N SER A 289 5.05 1.42 -15.96
CA SER A 289 5.72 1.06 -17.21
C SER A 289 6.84 0.04 -16.96
N ASP A 290 7.10 -0.83 -17.94
CA ASP A 290 8.14 -1.86 -17.91
C ASP A 290 9.50 -1.40 -18.49
N ASN A 291 9.60 -0.13 -18.89
CA ASN A 291 10.78 0.45 -19.55
C ASN A 291 11.54 1.45 -18.66
N GLU A 292 12.45 2.22 -19.28
CA GLU A 292 13.27 3.23 -18.59
C GLU A 292 12.46 4.36 -17.92
N LEU A 293 11.19 4.53 -18.29
CA LEU A 293 10.28 5.53 -17.75
C LEU A 293 9.49 5.01 -16.52
N SER A 294 9.77 3.81 -16.03
CA SER A 294 9.13 3.21 -14.85
C SER A 294 9.27 4.09 -13.62
N LEU A 295 8.15 4.32 -12.93
CA LEU A 295 8.11 5.04 -11.66
C LEU A 295 8.82 4.26 -10.55
N LEU A 296 8.68 2.93 -10.51
CA LEU A 296 9.39 2.07 -9.56
C LEU A 296 10.91 2.16 -9.77
N LYS A 297 11.37 2.19 -11.02
CA LYS A 297 12.78 2.46 -11.34
C LYS A 297 13.20 3.83 -10.81
N GLY A 298 12.42 4.88 -11.05
CA GLY A 298 12.68 6.24 -10.57
C GLY A 298 12.78 6.34 -9.05
N ILE A 299 11.95 5.58 -8.30
CA ILE A 299 12.02 5.44 -6.85
C ILE A 299 13.37 4.82 -6.44
N ASN A 300 13.71 3.68 -7.02
CA ASN A 300 14.94 2.95 -6.67
C ASN A 300 16.22 3.73 -7.01
N ASP A 301 16.27 4.38 -8.18
CA ASP A 301 17.40 5.23 -8.57
C ASP A 301 17.59 6.39 -7.57
N THR A 302 16.47 6.98 -7.09
CA THR A 302 16.52 8.03 -6.08
C THR A 302 17.02 7.53 -4.72
N ILE A 303 16.66 6.31 -4.32
CA ILE A 303 17.14 5.68 -3.08
C ILE A 303 18.65 5.40 -3.16
N ARG A 304 19.12 4.89 -4.30
CA ARG A 304 20.54 4.54 -4.51
C ARG A 304 21.47 5.75 -4.65
N SER A 305 20.92 6.91 -5.05
CA SER A 305 21.71 8.15 -5.22
C SER A 305 21.96 8.91 -3.91
N LYS A 306 21.51 8.37 -2.76
CA LYS A 306 21.69 8.93 -1.41
C LYS A 306 22.97 8.38 -0.77
#